data_a507fcafe770a36ead55c1fa475ee4af
#
_entry.id   a507fcafe770a36ead55c1fa475ee4af
#
_cell.length_a   1.000
_cell.length_b   1.000
_cell.length_c   1.000
_cell.angle_alpha   90.00
_cell.angle_beta   90.00
_cell.angle_gamma   90.00
#
_symmetry.space_group_name_H-M   'P 1'
#
loop_
_entity.id
_entity.type
_entity.pdbx_description
1 polymer ?
#
loop_
_entity_poly.entity_id
_entity_poly.type
_entity_poly.pdbx_seq_one_letter_code
_entity_poly.pdbx_strand_id
1 'polypeptide(L)'
;MNNNILLESGTGELEVIEFMANNCRYAINVVKVKEIIEMPKETLTTLPDPKPEVAGLILCRDEILTLIDLKYILCKRNAGNLGSKVIICEFNKVKVAFNID
;
A
#
# COMPACT_ATOMS: atom_id res chain seq x y z
N MET A 1 -2.81 0.76 12.39
CA MET A 1 -3.36 2.03 11.86
C MET A 1 -4.71 1.75 11.25
N ASN A 2 -5.69 2.49 11.63
CA ASN A 2 -7.05 2.22 11.20
C ASN A 2 -7.89 3.50 11.19
N ASN A 3 -7.26 4.61 10.91
CA ASN A 3 -7.94 5.88 10.96
C ASN A 3 -8.65 6.16 9.64
N ASN A 4 -9.96 6.26 9.73
CA ASN A 4 -10.77 6.73 8.62
C ASN A 4 -11.09 8.18 8.89
N ILE A 5 -10.79 9.01 7.93
CA ILE A 5 -11.06 10.42 8.04
C ILE A 5 -12.15 10.78 7.04
N LEU A 6 -13.22 11.35 7.54
CA LEU A 6 -14.32 11.78 6.72
C LEU A 6 -14.19 13.27 6.48
N LEU A 7 -14.01 13.64 5.22
CA LEU A 7 -13.86 15.03 4.83
C LEU A 7 -15.06 15.47 4.01
N GLU A 8 -15.55 16.65 4.30
CA GLU A 8 -16.61 17.25 3.53
C GLU A 8 -16.02 18.33 2.65
N SER A 9 -16.39 18.31 1.39
CA SER A 9 -15.87 19.30 0.48
C SER A 9 -17.03 19.74 -0.43
N GLY A 10 -17.62 20.85 -0.05
CA GLY A 10 -18.70 21.43 -0.82
C GLY A 10 -19.95 20.57 -0.82
N THR A 11 -20.13 19.82 -1.85
CA THR A 11 -21.36 19.08 -2.07
C THR A 11 -21.28 17.62 -1.68
N GLY A 12 -20.13 17.15 -1.18
CA GLY A 12 -20.01 15.74 -0.92
C GLY A 12 -19.07 15.42 0.20
N GLU A 13 -19.00 14.15 0.50
CA GLU A 13 -18.12 13.62 1.50
C GLU A 13 -17.01 12.84 0.83
N LEU A 14 -15.79 13.02 1.32
CA LEU A 14 -14.65 12.23 0.88
C LEU A 14 -14.18 11.41 2.06
N GLU A 15 -14.25 10.10 1.91
CA GLU A 15 -13.79 9.19 2.93
C GLU A 15 -12.40 8.69 2.56
N VAL A 16 -11.46 8.86 3.46
CA VAL A 16 -10.08 8.47 3.20
C VAL A 16 -9.56 7.61 4.34
N ILE A 17 -8.55 6.81 4.01
CA ILE A 17 -7.81 6.05 4.99
C ILE A 17 -6.46 6.72 5.13
N GLU A 18 -6.13 7.10 6.37
CA GLU A 18 -4.85 7.71 6.67
C GLU A 18 -3.84 6.64 7.04
N PHE A 19 -2.63 6.76 6.51
CA PHE A 19 -1.58 5.80 6.81
C PHE A 19 -0.24 6.50 6.94
N MET A 20 0.72 5.77 7.50
CA MET A 20 2.07 6.29 7.67
C MET A 20 3.01 5.61 6.69
N ALA A 21 3.92 6.38 6.16
CA ALA A 21 5.01 5.86 5.35
C ALA A 21 6.23 6.74 5.61
N ASN A 22 7.29 6.14 6.14
CA ASN A 22 8.53 6.85 6.43
C ASN A 22 8.31 8.10 7.29
N ASN A 23 7.51 7.95 8.36
CA ASN A 23 7.20 9.00 9.33
C ASN A 23 6.41 10.18 8.78
N CYS A 24 5.85 10.06 7.61
CA CYS A 24 4.95 11.06 7.06
C CYS A 24 3.54 10.50 6.97
N ARG A 25 2.56 11.36 7.07
CA ARG A 25 1.17 10.97 6.94
C ARG A 25 0.68 11.16 5.52
N TYR A 26 -0.06 10.18 5.06
CA TYR A 26 -0.67 10.20 3.75
C TYR A 26 -2.10 9.71 3.85
N ALA A 27 -2.87 9.96 2.83
CA ALA A 27 -4.25 9.51 2.80
C ALA A 27 -4.58 8.98 1.41
N ILE A 28 -5.46 7.97 1.38
CA ILE A 28 -5.91 7.42 0.12
C ILE A 28 -7.44 7.31 0.17
N ASN A 29 -8.07 7.55 -0.96
CA ASN A 29 -9.51 7.45 -1.06
C ASN A 29 -9.94 6.00 -0.79
N VAL A 30 -10.86 5.82 0.15
CA VAL A 30 -11.27 4.50 0.59
C VAL A 30 -11.88 3.68 -0.55
N VAL A 31 -12.41 4.33 -1.56
CA VAL A 31 -13.00 3.65 -2.71
C VAL A 31 -11.98 2.79 -3.46
N LYS A 32 -10.72 3.18 -3.41
CA LYS A 32 -9.65 2.44 -4.09
C LYS A 32 -9.10 1.29 -3.27
N VAL A 33 -9.43 1.23 -2.00
CA VAL A 33 -8.85 0.24 -1.08
C VAL A 33 -9.75 -0.97 -1.00
N LYS A 34 -9.19 -2.14 -1.29
CA LYS A 34 -9.91 -3.40 -1.13
C LYS A 34 -9.71 -3.97 0.25
N GLU A 35 -8.50 -3.87 0.78
CA GLU A 35 -8.17 -4.57 2.00
C GLU A 35 -6.88 -4.01 2.60
N ILE A 36 -6.76 -4.09 3.91
CA ILE A 36 -5.50 -3.79 4.59
C ILE A 36 -5.13 -5.05 5.37
N ILE A 37 -3.91 -5.54 5.14
CA ILE A 37 -3.46 -6.78 5.77
C ILE A 37 -2.10 -6.58 6.43
N GLU A 38 -1.72 -7.53 7.27
CA GLU A 38 -0.37 -7.61 7.78
C GLU A 38 0.56 -8.02 6.65
N MET A 39 1.80 -7.54 6.69
CA MET A 39 2.77 -7.91 5.65
C MET A 39 3.01 -9.42 5.66
N PRO A 40 2.67 -10.13 4.57
CA PRO A 40 2.84 -11.59 4.52
C PRO A 40 4.28 -11.96 4.17
N LYS A 41 5.17 -11.87 5.15
CA LYS A 41 6.59 -12.09 4.93
C LYS A 41 6.91 -13.48 4.38
N GLU A 42 6.10 -14.47 4.75
CA GLU A 42 6.35 -15.86 4.34
C GLU A 42 6.17 -16.06 2.86
N THR A 43 5.37 -15.25 2.21
CA THR A 43 5.10 -15.43 0.79
C THR A 43 5.80 -14.41 -0.09
N LEU A 44 6.58 -13.52 0.52
CA LEU A 44 7.30 -12.52 -0.26
C LEU A 44 8.35 -13.17 -1.14
N THR A 45 8.25 -12.95 -2.43
CA THR A 45 9.18 -13.48 -3.42
C THR A 45 9.84 -12.33 -4.15
N THR A 46 11.17 -12.28 -4.14
CA THR A 46 11.89 -11.24 -4.84
C THR A 46 12.03 -11.58 -6.31
N LEU A 47 12.10 -10.55 -7.15
CA LEU A 47 12.25 -10.72 -8.58
C LEU A 47 13.72 -10.71 -8.97
N PRO A 48 14.08 -11.38 -10.09
CA PRO A 48 15.48 -11.47 -10.49
C PRO A 48 16.09 -10.13 -10.89
N ASP A 49 15.30 -9.21 -11.36
CA ASP A 49 15.80 -7.90 -11.79
C ASP A 49 14.91 -6.83 -11.15
N PRO A 50 15.02 -6.65 -9.84
CA PRO A 50 14.08 -5.79 -9.13
C PRO A 50 14.33 -4.31 -9.41
N LYS A 51 13.24 -3.58 -9.59
CA LYS A 51 13.29 -2.12 -9.59
C LYS A 51 13.17 -1.64 -8.16
N PRO A 52 13.72 -0.45 -7.83
CA PRO A 52 13.66 0.02 -6.44
C PRO A 52 12.25 0.13 -5.87
N GLU A 53 11.29 0.50 -6.69
CA GLU A 53 9.91 0.65 -6.24
C GLU A 53 9.15 -0.67 -6.10
N VAL A 54 9.68 -1.76 -6.66
CA VAL A 54 9.03 -3.06 -6.59
C VAL A 54 9.73 -3.91 -5.55
N ALA A 55 9.04 -4.20 -4.45
CA ALA A 55 9.60 -5.02 -3.40
C ALA A 55 9.57 -6.50 -3.76
N GLY A 56 8.63 -6.91 -4.61
CA GLY A 56 8.53 -8.30 -5.01
C GLY A 56 7.08 -8.69 -5.29
N LEU A 57 6.80 -9.95 -5.08
CA LEU A 57 5.46 -10.50 -5.23
C LEU A 57 5.01 -11.09 -3.91
N ILE A 58 3.73 -10.99 -3.62
CA ILE A 58 3.15 -11.63 -2.45
C ILE A 58 1.94 -12.47 -2.89
N LEU A 59 1.64 -13.49 -2.09
CA LEU A 59 0.45 -14.28 -2.29
C LEU A 59 -0.60 -13.85 -1.27
N CYS A 60 -1.77 -13.47 -1.75
CA CYS A 60 -2.86 -13.04 -0.90
C CYS A 60 -4.15 -13.65 -1.42
N ARG A 61 -4.81 -14.46 -0.60
CA ARG A 61 -6.09 -15.11 -0.96
C ARG A 61 -6.04 -15.77 -2.33
N ASP A 62 -5.00 -16.56 -2.54
CA ASP A 62 -4.78 -17.30 -3.78
C ASP A 62 -4.52 -16.42 -4.99
N GLU A 63 -4.24 -15.14 -4.78
CA GLU A 63 -3.83 -14.24 -5.84
C GLU A 63 -2.39 -13.80 -5.64
N ILE A 64 -1.65 -13.72 -6.74
CA ILE A 64 -0.29 -13.19 -6.70
C ILE A 64 -0.35 -11.71 -7.04
N LEU A 65 0.12 -10.88 -6.13
CA LEU A 65 0.08 -9.44 -6.30
C LEU A 65 1.49 -8.86 -6.31
N THR A 66 1.69 -7.84 -7.13
CA THR A 66 2.94 -7.09 -7.09
C THR A 66 2.95 -6.21 -5.84
N LEU A 67 4.02 -6.30 -5.07
CA LEU A 67 4.18 -5.49 -3.86
C LEU A 67 5.05 -4.30 -4.19
N ILE A 68 4.48 -3.12 -4.05
CA ILE A 68 5.16 -1.85 -4.31
C ILE A 68 5.61 -1.26 -2.97
N ASP A 69 6.86 -0.82 -2.93
CA ASP A 69 7.38 -0.12 -1.75
C ASP A 69 6.92 1.33 -1.84
N LEU A 70 5.80 1.63 -1.21
CA LEU A 70 5.22 2.96 -1.28
C LEU A 70 6.14 4.00 -0.65
N LYS A 71 6.90 3.61 0.35
CA LYS A 71 7.84 4.54 0.99
C LYS A 71 8.89 5.00 -0.01
N TYR A 72 9.37 4.10 -0.87
CA TYR A 72 10.33 4.49 -1.88
C TYR A 72 9.71 5.46 -2.88
N ILE A 73 8.49 5.18 -3.32
CA ILE A 73 7.82 6.05 -4.29
C ILE A 73 7.63 7.46 -3.72
N LEU A 74 7.18 7.55 -2.49
CA LEU A 74 6.85 8.84 -1.89
C LEU A 74 8.09 9.62 -1.47
N CYS A 75 9.13 8.93 -1.02
CA CYS A 75 10.32 9.59 -0.47
C CYS A 75 11.54 9.49 -1.37
N LYS A 76 11.45 8.73 -2.44
CA LYS A 76 12.52 8.57 -3.44
C LYS A 76 13.81 8.04 -2.84
N ARG A 77 13.70 7.25 -1.79
CA ARG A 77 14.87 6.62 -1.22
C ARG A 77 14.50 5.33 -0.54
N ASN A 78 15.45 4.42 -0.52
CA ASN A 78 15.26 3.14 0.14
C ASN A 78 15.31 3.36 1.65
N ALA A 79 14.21 3.07 2.31
CA ALA A 79 14.11 3.25 3.75
C ALA A 79 14.62 2.03 4.52
N GLY A 80 15.19 1.05 3.83
CA GLY A 80 15.72 -0.15 4.45
C GLY A 80 14.66 -1.23 4.53
N ASN A 81 14.07 -1.41 5.69
CA ASN A 81 13.14 -2.51 5.91
C ASN A 81 11.74 -2.20 5.41
N LEU A 82 11.04 -3.24 4.98
CA LEU A 82 9.63 -3.13 4.64
C LEU A 82 8.81 -2.85 5.90
N GLY A 83 7.70 -2.17 5.71
CA GLY A 83 6.80 -1.88 6.80
C GLY A 83 5.95 -3.08 7.17
N SER A 84 5.14 -2.93 8.19
CA SER A 84 4.37 -4.04 8.76
C SER A 84 3.03 -4.26 8.12
N LYS A 85 2.55 -3.36 7.29
CA LYS A 85 1.21 -3.41 6.73
C LYS A 85 1.23 -3.32 5.21
N VAL A 86 0.18 -3.82 4.60
CA VAL A 86 -0.01 -3.74 3.16
C VAL A 86 -1.42 -3.25 2.88
N ILE A 87 -1.52 -2.25 2.01
CA ILE A 87 -2.81 -1.79 1.51
C ILE A 87 -2.99 -2.37 0.11
N ILE A 88 -4.06 -3.13 -0.08
CA ILE A 88 -4.38 -3.68 -1.40
C ILE A 88 -5.38 -2.77 -2.06
N CYS A 89 -5.01 -2.25 -3.21
CA CYS A 89 -5.83 -1.32 -3.98
C CYS A 89 -6.19 -1.92 -5.32
N GLU A 90 -7.28 -1.43 -5.89
CA GLU A 90 -7.70 -1.86 -7.21
C GLU A 90 -7.93 -0.64 -8.09
N PHE A 91 -7.26 -0.64 -9.25
CA PHE A 91 -7.41 0.41 -10.27
C PHE A 91 -7.73 -0.26 -11.58
N ASN A 92 -8.87 0.07 -12.18
CA ASN A 92 -9.26 -0.51 -13.48
C ASN A 92 -9.16 -2.04 -13.50
N LYS A 93 -9.67 -2.67 -12.44
CA LYS A 93 -9.70 -4.13 -12.29
C LYS A 93 -8.32 -4.76 -12.07
N VAL A 94 -7.30 -3.96 -11.85
CA VAL A 94 -5.96 -4.46 -11.52
C VAL A 94 -5.69 -4.20 -10.06
N LYS A 95 -5.33 -5.25 -9.33
CA LYS A 95 -5.00 -5.14 -7.91
C LYS A 95 -3.51 -4.95 -7.73
N VAL A 96 -3.15 -4.06 -6.83
CA VAL A 96 -1.77 -3.77 -6.49
C VAL A 96 -1.66 -3.70 -4.98
N ALA A 97 -0.57 -4.21 -4.43
CA ALA A 97 -0.30 -4.17 -3.00
C ALA A 97 0.76 -3.12 -2.72
N PHE A 98 0.48 -2.25 -1.76
CA PHE A 98 1.42 -1.20 -1.35
C PHE A 98 1.89 -1.47 0.07
N ASN A 99 3.20 -1.57 0.25
CA ASN A 99 3.77 -1.73 1.58
C ASN A 99 3.85 -0.39 2.28
N ILE A 100 3.35 -0.34 3.50
CA ILE A 100 3.36 0.85 4.36
C ILE A 100 3.82 0.46 5.76
N ASP A 101 3.96 1.44 6.62
CA ASP A 101 4.35 1.19 8.02
C ASP A 101 3.22 0.71 8.91
#